data_49f0131dda68c9a6e159d52e213a7f62
#
_entry.id   49f0131dda68c9a6e159d52e213a7f62
#
_cell.length_a   1.000
_cell.length_b   1.000
_cell.length_c   1.000
_cell.angle_alpha   90.00
_cell.angle_beta   90.00
_cell.angle_gamma   90.00
#
_symmetry.space_group_name_H-M   'P 1'
#
loop_
_entity.id
_entity.type
_entity.pdbx_description
1 polymer ?
#
loop_
_entity_poly.entity_id
_entity_poly.type
_entity_poly.pdbx_seq_one_letter_code
_entity_poly.pdbx_strand_id
1 'polypeptide(L)'
;MIDFLMISTRSTKRGAIEIYPKFIIKKSSDLMIRGGDFYAIWIEERGLWSTDEQDALQLIDRELDRYAEESRQRFDSDIKVLHMWDAESGMIDSWHKYCQKQMRDSFHTLDDKLIFSNTKTDKKDYASKKLKYPLEAGDLSAYNKLMSTLYSETERQKIEWAI
;
A
#
# COMPACT_ATOMS: atom_id res chain seq x y z
N MET A 1 -6.57 -8.85 6.65
CA MET A 1 -7.84 -8.48 5.94
C MET A 1 -7.85 -6.98 5.80
N ILE A 2 -7.98 -6.49 4.58
CA ILE A 2 -8.05 -5.04 4.25
C ILE A 2 -9.44 -4.51 4.58
N ASP A 3 -9.50 -3.35 5.22
CA ASP A 3 -10.74 -2.83 5.80
C ASP A 3 -11.70 -2.18 4.79
N PHE A 4 -11.24 -1.86 3.59
CA PHE A 4 -12.09 -1.30 2.52
C PHE A 4 -12.75 -2.35 1.63
N LEU A 5 -12.39 -3.62 1.78
CA LEU A 5 -12.90 -4.73 0.99
C LEU A 5 -13.94 -5.53 1.79
N MET A 6 -15.10 -5.71 1.22
CA MET A 6 -16.06 -6.71 1.64
C MET A 6 -16.18 -7.78 0.56
N ILE A 7 -16.03 -9.05 0.93
CA ILE A 7 -16.22 -10.16 0.01
C ILE A 7 -17.68 -10.59 0.06
N SER A 8 -18.30 -10.71 -1.08
CA SER A 8 -19.69 -11.10 -1.24
C SER A 8 -19.83 -12.35 -2.12
N THR A 9 -20.89 -13.08 -1.89
CA THR A 9 -21.20 -14.29 -2.64
C THR A 9 -22.59 -14.18 -3.26
N ARG A 10 -22.79 -14.83 -4.40
CA ARG A 10 -24.11 -15.06 -5.00
C ARG A 10 -24.18 -16.42 -5.67
N SER A 11 -25.35 -17.06 -5.62
CA SER A 11 -25.58 -18.30 -6.36
C SER A 11 -25.90 -17.99 -7.81
N THR A 12 -25.28 -18.73 -8.71
CA THR A 12 -25.61 -18.69 -10.13
C THR A 12 -26.82 -19.56 -10.45
N LYS A 13 -27.47 -19.34 -11.58
CA LYS A 13 -28.57 -20.21 -12.07
C LYS A 13 -28.16 -21.69 -12.26
N ARG A 14 -26.86 -21.96 -12.36
CA ARG A 14 -26.29 -23.31 -12.52
C ARG A 14 -25.85 -23.96 -11.19
N GLY A 15 -26.12 -23.32 -10.07
CA GLY A 15 -25.76 -23.84 -8.73
C GLY A 15 -24.34 -23.52 -8.26
N ALA A 16 -23.51 -22.90 -9.10
CA ALA A 16 -22.19 -22.43 -8.67
C ALA A 16 -22.30 -21.19 -7.77
N ILE A 17 -21.33 -21.04 -6.87
CA ILE A 17 -21.20 -19.85 -6.00
C ILE A 17 -20.17 -18.91 -6.63
N GLU A 18 -20.59 -17.71 -6.97
CA GLU A 18 -19.68 -16.64 -7.37
C GLU A 18 -19.24 -15.82 -6.18
N ILE A 19 -17.94 -15.63 -6.02
CA ILE A 19 -17.29 -14.79 -5.01
C ILE A 19 -16.80 -13.53 -5.72
N TYR A 20 -17.09 -12.35 -5.17
CA TYR A 20 -16.74 -11.08 -5.77
C TYR A 20 -16.50 -9.99 -4.73
N PRO A 21 -15.67 -8.96 -5.06
CA PRO A 21 -15.41 -7.86 -4.16
C PRO A 21 -16.56 -6.85 -4.14
N LYS A 22 -16.80 -6.24 -2.96
CA LYS A 22 -17.63 -5.05 -2.80
C LYS A 22 -16.85 -3.97 -2.08
N PHE A 23 -16.97 -2.74 -2.57
CA PHE A 23 -16.31 -1.57 -2.02
C PHE A 23 -17.36 -0.60 -1.47
N ILE A 24 -17.59 -0.62 -0.17
CA ILE A 24 -18.68 0.15 0.46
C ILE A 24 -18.25 1.00 1.64
N ILE A 25 -17.06 0.81 2.16
CA ILE A 25 -16.57 1.48 3.35
C ILE A 25 -16.15 2.92 3.00
N LYS A 26 -16.71 3.90 3.72
CA LYS A 26 -16.45 5.32 3.47
C LYS A 26 -15.15 5.83 4.09
N LYS A 27 -14.69 5.24 5.18
CA LYS A 27 -13.42 5.56 5.83
C LYS A 27 -12.66 4.28 6.05
N SER A 28 -11.49 4.21 5.48
CA SER A 28 -10.58 3.09 5.60
C SER A 28 -9.29 3.54 6.26
N SER A 29 -8.69 2.69 7.08
CA SER A 29 -7.33 2.88 7.59
C SER A 29 -6.26 2.35 6.64
N ASP A 30 -6.65 1.59 5.64
CA ASP A 30 -5.78 0.93 4.66
C ASP A 30 -5.78 1.62 3.30
N LEU A 31 -6.62 2.63 3.12
CA LEU A 31 -6.80 3.34 1.86
C LEU A 31 -6.87 4.84 2.10
N MET A 32 -6.04 5.59 1.37
CA MET A 32 -6.10 7.04 1.25
C MET A 32 -6.52 7.41 -0.15
N ILE A 33 -7.49 8.31 -0.30
CA ILE A 33 -8.01 8.73 -1.60
C ILE A 33 -8.03 10.26 -1.69
N ARG A 34 -7.58 10.77 -2.85
CA ARG A 34 -7.65 12.18 -3.20
C ARG A 34 -8.27 12.34 -4.59
N GLY A 35 -9.54 12.67 -4.60
CA GLY A 35 -10.23 13.10 -5.82
C GLY A 35 -10.64 12.03 -6.80
N GLY A 36 -10.34 10.77 -6.55
CA GLY A 36 -10.65 9.66 -7.45
C GLY A 36 -9.57 9.32 -8.47
N ASP A 37 -8.59 10.22 -8.65
CA ASP A 37 -7.46 10.01 -9.59
C ASP A 37 -6.18 9.59 -8.89
N PHE A 38 -6.13 9.78 -7.58
CA PHE A 38 -5.00 9.39 -6.75
C PHE A 38 -5.49 8.66 -5.51
N TYR A 39 -4.89 7.52 -5.24
CA TYR A 39 -5.04 6.80 -3.98
C TYR A 39 -3.73 6.12 -3.57
N ALA A 40 -3.64 5.80 -2.29
CA ALA A 40 -2.57 4.96 -1.77
C ALA A 40 -3.17 3.89 -0.87
N ILE A 41 -2.63 2.68 -0.95
CA ILE A 41 -3.03 1.55 -0.12
C ILE A 41 -1.87 1.12 0.78
N TRP A 42 -2.21 0.67 1.97
CA TRP A 42 -1.24 0.11 2.90
C TRP A 42 -0.94 -1.34 2.55
N ILE A 43 0.34 -1.66 2.35
CA ILE A 43 0.83 -3.02 2.12
C ILE A 43 1.52 -3.50 3.39
N GLU A 44 0.82 -4.32 4.18
CA GLU A 44 1.28 -4.79 5.49
C GLU A 44 2.63 -5.52 5.40
N GLU A 45 2.82 -6.37 4.40
CA GLU A 45 4.04 -7.14 4.21
C GLU A 45 5.28 -6.27 3.93
N ARG A 46 5.07 -5.10 3.33
CA ARG A 46 6.14 -4.14 3.05
C ARG A 46 6.30 -3.11 4.17
N GLY A 47 5.25 -2.91 4.97
CA GLY A 47 5.15 -1.80 5.93
C GLY A 47 5.21 -0.44 5.23
N LEU A 48 4.60 -0.32 4.06
CA LEU A 48 4.65 0.88 3.22
C LEU A 48 3.31 1.14 2.54
N TRP A 49 3.07 2.39 2.23
CA TRP A 49 1.98 2.80 1.36
C TRP A 49 2.39 2.63 -0.10
N SER A 50 1.52 2.06 -0.92
CA SER A 50 1.72 1.98 -2.37
C SER A 50 0.73 2.88 -3.10
N THR A 51 1.23 3.60 -4.09
CA THR A 51 0.43 4.39 -5.04
C THR A 51 0.24 3.67 -6.37
N ASP A 52 0.72 2.44 -6.48
CA ASP A 52 0.58 1.61 -7.68
C ASP A 52 -0.78 0.91 -7.67
N GLU A 53 -1.58 1.13 -8.71
CA GLU A 53 -2.87 0.48 -8.88
C GLU A 53 -2.76 -1.04 -8.93
N GLN A 54 -1.70 -1.57 -9.53
CA GLN A 54 -1.50 -3.01 -9.61
C GLN A 54 -1.32 -3.66 -8.24
N ASP A 55 -0.67 -2.98 -7.31
CA ASP A 55 -0.57 -3.45 -5.93
C ASP A 55 -1.95 -3.55 -5.27
N ALA A 56 -2.86 -2.61 -5.56
CA ALA A 56 -4.24 -2.64 -5.04
C ALA A 56 -5.01 -3.83 -5.61
N LEU A 57 -4.99 -4.00 -6.93
CA LEU A 57 -5.69 -5.08 -7.61
C LEU A 57 -5.20 -6.45 -7.14
N GLN A 58 -3.89 -6.65 -7.05
CA GLN A 58 -3.29 -7.88 -6.55
C GLN A 58 -3.63 -8.16 -5.08
N LEU A 59 -3.68 -7.12 -4.25
CA LEU A 59 -4.05 -7.28 -2.85
C LEU A 59 -5.50 -7.75 -2.70
N ILE A 60 -6.42 -7.17 -3.49
CA ILE A 60 -7.82 -7.56 -3.52
C ILE A 60 -7.96 -9.00 -4.00
N ASP A 61 -7.31 -9.37 -5.10
CA ASP A 61 -7.40 -10.71 -5.69
C ASP A 61 -6.85 -11.78 -4.73
N ARG A 62 -5.75 -11.52 -4.01
CA ARG A 62 -5.24 -12.41 -2.97
C ARG A 62 -6.24 -12.64 -1.83
N GLU A 63 -6.96 -11.61 -1.41
CA GLU A 63 -8.00 -11.77 -0.38
C GLU A 63 -9.20 -12.57 -0.89
N LEU A 64 -9.58 -12.39 -2.17
CA LEU A 64 -10.63 -13.20 -2.80
C LEU A 64 -10.25 -14.67 -2.90
N ASP A 65 -9.01 -14.97 -3.33
CA ASP A 65 -8.50 -16.34 -3.43
C ASP A 65 -8.44 -17.02 -2.06
N ARG A 66 -7.96 -16.31 -1.04
CA ARG A 66 -7.94 -16.83 0.33
C ARG A 66 -9.35 -17.17 0.81
N TYR A 67 -10.32 -16.30 0.58
CA TYR A 67 -11.72 -16.55 0.96
C TYR A 67 -12.33 -17.72 0.15
N ALA A 68 -11.98 -17.83 -1.13
CA ALA A 68 -12.42 -18.94 -1.98
C ALA A 68 -11.90 -20.28 -1.46
N GLU A 69 -10.63 -20.35 -1.07
CA GLU A 69 -10.03 -21.57 -0.52
C GLU A 69 -10.69 -21.99 0.80
N GLU A 70 -10.92 -21.04 1.71
CA GLU A 70 -11.68 -21.28 2.93
C GLU A 70 -13.13 -21.75 2.65
N SER A 71 -13.73 -21.22 1.59
CA SER A 71 -15.10 -21.56 1.18
C SER A 71 -15.19 -22.96 0.55
N ARG A 72 -14.19 -23.39 -0.24
CA ARG A 72 -14.14 -24.74 -0.81
C ARG A 72 -14.12 -25.82 0.26
N GLN A 73 -13.52 -25.55 1.40
CA GLN A 73 -13.50 -26.47 2.53
C GLN A 73 -14.88 -26.59 3.23
N ARG A 74 -15.77 -25.63 3.03
CA ARG A 74 -17.08 -25.56 3.72
C ARG A 74 -18.25 -25.94 2.83
N PHE A 75 -18.14 -25.75 1.51
CA PHE A 75 -19.23 -25.93 0.57
C PHE A 75 -18.86 -26.97 -0.48
N ASP A 76 -19.74 -27.93 -0.70
CA ASP A 76 -19.65 -28.90 -1.80
C ASP A 76 -20.29 -28.31 -3.07
N SER A 77 -19.77 -27.17 -3.51
CA SER A 77 -20.27 -26.43 -4.68
C SER A 77 -19.13 -25.88 -5.50
N ASP A 78 -19.32 -25.80 -6.81
CA ASP A 78 -18.38 -25.09 -7.69
C ASP A 78 -18.27 -23.63 -7.27
N ILE A 79 -17.04 -23.17 -7.04
CA ILE A 79 -16.73 -21.78 -6.67
C ILE A 79 -16.03 -21.10 -7.84
N LYS A 80 -16.64 -20.01 -8.30
CA LYS A 80 -16.08 -19.09 -9.30
C LYS A 80 -15.67 -17.79 -8.61
N VAL A 81 -14.43 -17.37 -8.74
CA VAL A 81 -13.92 -16.08 -8.25
C VAL A 81 -13.96 -15.07 -9.39
N LEU A 82 -14.52 -13.88 -9.13
CA LEU A 82 -14.48 -12.75 -10.06
C LEU A 82 -13.32 -11.85 -9.65
N HIS A 83 -12.17 -12.09 -10.24
CA HIS A 83 -10.94 -11.33 -9.98
C HIS A 83 -10.99 -9.93 -10.57
N MET A 84 -10.19 -9.02 -9.99
CA MET A 84 -10.10 -7.63 -10.43
C MET A 84 -9.55 -7.50 -11.85
N TRP A 85 -8.54 -8.30 -12.19
CA TRP A 85 -7.87 -8.26 -13.49
C TRP A 85 -8.66 -8.95 -14.62
N ASP A 86 -9.72 -9.69 -14.29
CA ASP A 86 -10.59 -10.29 -15.30
C ASP A 86 -11.46 -9.21 -15.96
N ALA A 87 -11.12 -8.88 -17.21
CA ALA A 87 -11.78 -7.81 -17.96
C ALA A 87 -13.30 -7.99 -18.12
N GLU A 88 -13.79 -9.25 -18.13
CA GLU A 88 -15.22 -9.55 -18.25
C GLU A 88 -15.97 -9.38 -16.92
N SER A 89 -15.26 -9.32 -15.80
CA SER A 89 -15.88 -9.24 -14.46
C SER A 89 -16.52 -7.89 -14.15
N GLY A 90 -16.06 -6.80 -14.77
CA GLY A 90 -16.47 -5.41 -14.46
C GLY A 90 -16.03 -4.93 -13.07
N MET A 91 -15.14 -5.66 -12.40
CA MET A 91 -14.71 -5.33 -11.02
C MET A 91 -13.78 -4.12 -10.99
N ILE A 92 -12.93 -3.91 -12.00
CA ILE A 92 -12.09 -2.71 -12.14
C ILE A 92 -12.95 -1.45 -12.22
N ASP A 93 -14.02 -1.46 -13.03
CA ASP A 93 -14.95 -0.33 -13.12
C ASP A 93 -15.62 -0.03 -11.78
N SER A 94 -15.95 -1.08 -11.04
CA SER A 94 -16.54 -0.95 -9.69
C SER A 94 -15.55 -0.34 -8.71
N TRP A 95 -14.28 -0.70 -8.80
CA TRP A 95 -13.19 -0.14 -8.02
C TRP A 95 -12.98 1.35 -8.34
N HIS A 96 -12.86 1.72 -9.62
CA HIS A 96 -12.71 3.11 -10.05
C HIS A 96 -13.89 3.98 -9.60
N LYS A 97 -15.12 3.49 -9.76
CA LYS A 97 -16.32 4.20 -9.27
C LYS A 97 -16.33 4.38 -7.76
N TYR A 98 -15.83 3.38 -7.03
CA TYR A 98 -15.66 3.50 -5.59
C TYR A 98 -14.64 4.56 -5.25
N CYS A 99 -13.44 4.55 -5.85
CA CYS A 99 -12.39 5.55 -5.63
C CYS A 99 -12.89 6.97 -5.96
N GLN A 100 -13.62 7.17 -7.06
CA GLN A 100 -14.19 8.46 -7.44
C GLN A 100 -15.20 9.01 -6.43
N LYS A 101 -15.91 8.14 -5.73
CA LYS A 101 -16.94 8.52 -4.75
C LYS A 101 -16.39 8.76 -3.35
N GLN A 102 -15.14 8.37 -3.08
CA GLN A 102 -14.56 8.52 -1.75
C GLN A 102 -14.26 9.98 -1.41
N MET A 103 -14.38 10.32 -0.13
CA MET A 103 -14.12 11.66 0.36
C MET A 103 -12.62 11.92 0.48
N ARG A 104 -12.23 13.19 0.24
CA ARG A 104 -10.83 13.64 0.16
C ARG A 104 -10.17 13.92 1.51
N ASP A 105 -10.92 13.86 2.59
CA ASP A 105 -10.51 14.29 3.94
C ASP A 105 -9.60 13.28 4.66
N SER A 106 -9.35 12.14 4.07
CA SER A 106 -8.43 11.11 4.61
C SER A 106 -7.05 11.09 3.94
N PHE A 107 -6.77 12.04 3.05
CA PHE A 107 -5.49 12.11 2.36
C PHE A 107 -4.41 12.76 3.22
N HIS A 108 -3.24 12.12 3.24
CA HIS A 108 -1.99 12.66 3.80
C HIS A 108 -0.92 12.72 2.74
N THR A 109 0.03 13.66 2.86
CA THR A 109 1.25 13.65 2.07
C THR A 109 2.09 12.43 2.41
N LEU A 110 2.68 11.83 1.37
CA LEU A 110 3.59 10.69 1.53
C LEU A 110 5.03 11.18 1.53
N ASP A 111 5.87 10.44 2.25
CA ASP A 111 7.33 10.61 2.27
C ASP A 111 7.82 11.97 2.79
N ASP A 112 7.08 12.61 3.69
CA ASP A 112 7.52 13.83 4.38
C ASP A 112 8.72 13.56 5.33
N LYS A 113 8.97 12.29 5.65
CA LYS A 113 10.08 11.85 6.49
C LYS A 113 10.97 10.87 5.75
N LEU A 114 12.27 10.94 5.99
CA LEU A 114 13.21 9.94 5.52
C LEU A 114 13.09 8.65 6.35
N ILE A 115 12.82 7.54 5.68
CA ILE A 115 12.74 6.22 6.31
C ILE A 115 13.92 5.37 5.83
N PHE A 116 14.66 4.81 6.77
CA PHE A 116 15.83 3.96 6.48
C PHE A 116 15.44 2.48 6.41
N SER A 117 16.30 1.66 5.78
CA SER A 117 16.02 0.24 5.55
C SER A 117 15.75 -0.56 6.84
N ASN A 118 16.40 -0.20 7.93
CA ASN A 118 16.26 -0.81 9.24
C ASN A 118 15.16 -0.19 10.13
N THR A 119 14.43 0.81 9.63
CA THR A 119 13.33 1.44 10.37
C THR A 119 12.06 0.61 10.23
N LYS A 120 11.47 0.22 11.37
CA LYS A 120 10.12 -0.35 11.37
C LYS A 120 9.11 0.78 11.16
N THR A 121 8.24 0.63 10.17
CA THR A 121 7.23 1.61 9.81
C THR A 121 5.83 1.13 10.15
N ASP A 122 4.93 2.07 10.37
CA ASP A 122 3.49 1.84 10.50
C ASP A 122 2.69 2.78 9.56
N LYS A 123 1.37 2.64 9.55
CA LYS A 123 0.47 3.45 8.70
C LYS A 123 0.61 4.96 8.92
N LYS A 124 0.97 5.39 10.15
CA LYS A 124 1.06 6.81 10.52
C LYS A 124 2.35 7.48 10.06
N ASP A 125 3.32 6.69 9.62
CA ASP A 125 4.55 7.24 9.04
C ASP A 125 4.34 7.77 7.62
N TYR A 126 3.25 7.39 6.96
CA TYR A 126 2.87 7.83 5.61
C TYR A 126 4.03 7.70 4.61
N ALA A 127 4.77 6.59 4.70
CA ALA A 127 5.94 6.33 3.86
C ALA A 127 5.59 5.40 2.70
N SER A 128 5.99 5.77 1.48
CA SER A 128 5.87 4.92 0.29
C SER A 128 7.17 4.23 -0.08
N LYS A 129 8.29 4.66 0.48
CA LYS A 129 9.63 4.14 0.19
C LYS A 129 10.53 4.17 1.41
N LYS A 130 11.55 3.31 1.39
CA LYS A 130 12.67 3.32 2.33
C LYS A 130 13.98 3.57 1.59
N LEU A 131 14.89 4.28 2.24
CA LEU A 131 16.27 4.35 1.78
C LEU A 131 16.90 2.95 1.85
N LYS A 132 17.79 2.66 0.89
CA LYS A 132 18.42 1.32 0.79
C LYS A 132 19.44 1.02 1.89
N TYR A 133 19.84 2.04 2.66
CA TYR A 133 20.84 1.91 3.72
C TYR A 133 20.19 2.00 5.10
N PRO A 134 20.78 1.33 6.11
CA PRO A 134 20.34 1.47 7.49
C PRO A 134 20.77 2.82 8.08
N LEU A 135 20.05 3.28 9.09
CA LEU A 135 20.53 4.32 9.99
C LEU A 135 21.29 3.66 11.12
N GLU A 136 22.60 3.77 11.11
CA GLU A 136 23.50 3.20 12.12
C GLU A 136 24.77 4.02 12.25
N ALA A 137 25.46 3.87 13.37
CA ALA A 137 26.74 4.51 13.56
C ALA A 137 27.76 3.93 12.57
N GLY A 138 28.42 4.80 11.82
CA GLY A 138 29.41 4.42 10.83
C GLY A 138 30.82 4.95 11.17
N ASP A 139 31.81 4.44 10.47
CA ASP A 139 33.16 5.00 10.53
C ASP A 139 33.21 6.31 9.70
N LEU A 140 33.49 7.40 10.38
CA LEU A 140 33.61 8.74 9.79
C LEU A 140 35.05 9.09 9.37
N SER A 141 36.02 8.17 9.45
CA SER A 141 37.44 8.47 9.21
C SER A 141 37.67 9.01 7.79
N ALA A 142 37.06 8.38 6.77
CA ALA A 142 37.18 8.84 5.37
C ALA A 142 36.52 10.22 5.18
N TYR A 143 35.35 10.44 5.76
CA TYR A 143 34.66 11.74 5.73
C TYR A 143 35.52 12.81 6.41
N ASN A 144 36.00 12.57 7.62
CA ASN A 144 36.83 13.51 8.37
C ASN A 144 38.11 13.87 7.61
N LYS A 145 38.75 12.87 7.00
CA LYS A 145 39.94 13.10 6.17
C LYS A 145 39.62 13.96 4.95
N LEU A 146 38.54 13.69 4.25
CA LEU A 146 38.13 14.50 3.10
C LEU A 146 37.80 15.92 3.52
N MET A 147 36.99 16.12 4.52
CA MET A 147 36.54 17.43 4.98
C MET A 147 37.72 18.28 5.46
N SER A 148 38.66 17.70 6.22
CA SER A 148 39.84 18.40 6.70
C SER A 148 40.86 18.77 5.58
N THR A 149 40.77 18.06 4.45
CA THR A 149 41.62 18.38 3.26
C THR A 149 41.03 19.53 2.43
N LEU A 150 39.71 19.62 2.37
CA LEU A 150 39.01 20.57 1.50
C LEU A 150 38.61 21.87 2.20
N TYR A 151 38.36 21.83 3.51
CA TYR A 151 37.77 22.94 4.25
C TYR A 151 38.53 23.21 5.56
N SER A 152 38.57 24.47 5.94
CA SER A 152 38.96 24.86 7.30
C SER A 152 37.93 24.40 8.32
N GLU A 153 38.32 24.29 9.58
CA GLU A 153 37.39 23.87 10.67
C GLU A 153 36.13 24.75 10.75
N THR A 154 36.28 26.05 10.55
CA THR A 154 35.15 27.00 10.56
C THR A 154 34.18 26.79 9.38
N GLU A 155 34.70 26.48 8.20
CA GLU A 155 33.88 26.18 7.03
C GLU A 155 33.17 24.84 7.18
N ARG A 156 33.88 23.83 7.70
CA ARG A 156 33.35 22.53 8.00
C ARG A 156 32.16 22.62 8.96
N GLN A 157 32.31 23.34 10.08
CA GLN A 157 31.22 23.54 11.04
C GLN A 157 29.98 24.18 10.41
N LYS A 158 30.16 25.15 9.48
CA LYS A 158 29.03 25.75 8.76
C LYS A 158 28.33 24.75 7.83
N ILE A 159 29.09 23.91 7.15
CA ILE A 159 28.53 22.87 6.27
C ILE A 159 27.75 21.84 7.10
N GLU A 160 28.35 21.34 8.18
CA GLU A 160 27.73 20.35 9.06
C GLU A 160 26.48 20.89 9.78
N TRP A 161 26.42 22.20 10.03
CA TRP A 161 25.23 22.82 10.58
C TRP A 161 24.09 22.97 9.54
N ALA A 162 24.42 23.06 8.24
CA ALA A 162 23.45 23.28 7.16
C ALA A 162 22.82 21.98 6.62
N ILE A 163 23.32 20.81 7.01
CA ILE A 163 22.83 19.48 6.60
C ILE A 163 21.85 18.94 7.65
#